data_991fb3f71f8b56a7288a62d163d227eb
#
_entry.id   991fb3f71f8b56a7288a62d163d227eb
#
_cell.length_a   1.000
_cell.length_b   1.000
_cell.length_c   1.000
_cell.angle_alpha   90.00
_cell.angle_beta   90.00
_cell.angle_gamma   90.00
#
_symmetry.space_group_name_H-M   'P 1'
#
loop_
_entity.id
_entity.type
_entity.pdbx_description
1 polymer ?
#
loop_
_entity_poly.entity_id
_entity_poly.type
_entity_poly.pdbx_seq_one_letter_code
_entity_poly.pdbx_strand_id
1 'polypeptide(L)'
;VMHELGLLDELLKLPHQKAPQLNGFFGGLALTIADFSHLPVRCPYIVFMPQWDFLNFLAKHASRYPTFKLRMQAEVTDLIEEDGCAVGLRAMTPEGPLEVCASLVVGADGRHSAVRAKAGLRVDEIGAPMDVLWFGLSRRAKDPESPVGRFDRGRIFIMLNRGDYWQCGFV
;
A
#
# COMPACT_ATOMS: atom_id res chain seq x y z
N VAL A 1 -7.74 -13.29 2.83
CA VAL A 1 -6.78 -12.93 3.90
C VAL A 1 -7.50 -12.27 5.07
N MET A 2 -8.09 -11.05 4.98
CA MET A 2 -8.73 -10.39 6.14
C MET A 2 -9.86 -11.19 6.76
N HIS A 3 -10.66 -11.89 5.94
CA HIS A 3 -11.72 -12.79 6.41
C HIS A 3 -11.14 -14.00 7.16
N GLU A 4 -10.11 -14.63 6.64
CA GLU A 4 -9.44 -15.78 7.25
C GLU A 4 -8.78 -15.44 8.58
N LEU A 5 -8.28 -14.19 8.70
CA LEU A 5 -7.75 -13.64 9.95
C LEU A 5 -8.84 -13.23 10.95
N GLY A 6 -10.14 -13.31 10.59
CA GLY A 6 -11.24 -12.85 11.43
C GLY A 6 -11.31 -11.33 11.60
N LEU A 7 -10.59 -10.56 10.77
CA LEU A 7 -10.46 -9.11 10.90
C LEU A 7 -11.34 -8.31 9.93
N LEU A 8 -12.02 -8.98 8.99
CA LEU A 8 -12.74 -8.28 7.91
C LEU A 8 -13.86 -7.39 8.44
N ASP A 9 -14.66 -7.87 9.39
CA ASP A 9 -15.82 -7.13 9.89
C ASP A 9 -15.41 -5.90 10.71
N GLU A 10 -14.28 -5.97 11.42
CA GLU A 10 -13.71 -4.83 12.13
C GLU A 10 -13.07 -3.83 11.15
N LEU A 11 -12.37 -4.32 10.12
CA LEU A 11 -11.79 -3.48 9.07
C LEU A 11 -12.87 -2.66 8.35
N LEU A 12 -13.99 -3.29 8.01
CA LEU A 12 -15.09 -2.63 7.31
C LEU A 12 -15.89 -1.63 8.17
N LYS A 13 -15.59 -1.50 9.46
CA LYS A 13 -16.12 -0.43 10.32
C LYS A 13 -15.30 0.86 10.21
N LEU A 14 -14.06 0.79 9.73
CA LEU A 14 -13.25 1.99 9.48
C LEU A 14 -13.84 2.80 8.32
N PRO A 15 -13.64 4.12 8.31
CA PRO A 15 -14.03 4.95 7.18
C PRO A 15 -13.40 4.44 5.88
N HIS A 16 -14.22 4.11 4.92
CA HIS A 16 -13.77 3.62 3.63
C HIS A 16 -14.82 3.85 2.55
N GLN A 17 -14.41 3.72 1.32
CA GLN A 17 -15.30 3.77 0.16
C GLN A 17 -15.28 2.43 -0.57
N LYS A 18 -16.44 2.04 -1.06
CA LYS A 18 -16.64 0.82 -1.85
C LYS A 18 -16.74 1.17 -3.32
N ALA A 19 -15.95 0.52 -4.15
CA ALA A 19 -16.06 0.62 -5.59
C ALA A 19 -16.39 -0.78 -6.17
N PRO A 20 -17.66 -1.09 -6.38
CA PRO A 20 -18.07 -2.33 -7.04
C PRO A 20 -17.69 -2.32 -8.52
N GLN A 21 -17.50 -1.15 -9.09
CA GLN A 21 -17.07 -0.94 -10.47
C GLN A 21 -15.97 0.10 -10.56
N LEU A 22 -15.08 -0.06 -11.51
CA LEU A 22 -14.12 0.96 -11.93
C LEU A 22 -14.56 1.52 -13.28
N ASN A 23 -14.86 2.80 -13.29
CA ASN A 23 -15.28 3.52 -14.49
C ASN A 23 -14.19 4.52 -14.90
N GLY A 24 -14.10 4.77 -16.20
CA GLY A 24 -13.16 5.72 -16.76
C GLY A 24 -13.70 6.41 -18.01
N PHE A 25 -13.12 7.55 -18.31
CA PHE A 25 -13.38 8.31 -19.55
C PHE A 25 -12.19 8.18 -20.48
N PHE A 26 -12.45 7.72 -21.69
CA PHE A 26 -11.45 7.55 -22.75
C PHE A 26 -11.81 8.46 -23.92
N GLY A 27 -11.09 9.57 -24.07
CA GLY A 27 -11.39 10.54 -25.13
C GLY A 27 -12.83 11.08 -25.11
N GLY A 28 -13.44 11.16 -23.92
CA GLY A 28 -14.84 11.60 -23.74
C GLY A 28 -15.88 10.47 -23.70
N LEU A 29 -15.50 9.23 -24.03
CA LEU A 29 -16.38 8.06 -23.91
C LEU A 29 -16.28 7.47 -22.50
N ALA A 30 -17.42 7.33 -21.81
CA ALA A 30 -17.50 6.67 -20.51
C ALA A 30 -17.53 5.15 -20.70
N LEU A 31 -16.62 4.44 -20.04
CA LEU A 31 -16.51 2.99 -20.08
C LEU A 31 -16.38 2.41 -18.65
N THR A 32 -16.99 1.26 -18.43
CA THR A 32 -16.70 0.44 -17.26
C THR A 32 -15.47 -0.41 -17.56
N ILE A 33 -14.37 -0.16 -16.82
CA ILE A 33 -13.09 -0.84 -16.98
C ILE A 33 -13.14 -2.22 -16.33
N ALA A 34 -13.76 -2.28 -15.14
CA ALA A 34 -13.91 -3.52 -14.39
C ALA A 34 -15.20 -3.50 -13.57
N ASP A 35 -15.88 -4.65 -13.50
CA ASP A 35 -17.05 -4.87 -12.66
C ASP A 35 -16.79 -6.06 -11.72
N PHE A 36 -16.73 -5.78 -10.43
CA PHE A 36 -16.49 -6.76 -9.37
C PHE A 36 -17.79 -7.30 -8.78
N SER A 37 -18.94 -6.70 -9.09
CA SER A 37 -20.23 -7.03 -8.45
C SER A 37 -20.67 -8.47 -8.67
N HIS A 38 -20.16 -9.11 -9.71
CA HIS A 38 -20.48 -10.50 -10.06
C HIS A 38 -19.51 -11.53 -9.47
N LEU A 39 -18.49 -11.10 -8.72
CA LEU A 39 -17.55 -12.04 -8.11
C LEU A 39 -18.24 -12.82 -6.97
N PRO A 40 -18.10 -14.15 -6.90
CA PRO A 40 -18.67 -14.99 -5.84
C PRO A 40 -17.84 -14.90 -4.56
N VAL A 41 -17.64 -13.68 -4.05
CA VAL A 41 -16.88 -13.41 -2.84
C VAL A 41 -17.68 -12.56 -1.87
N ARG A 42 -17.29 -12.57 -0.58
CA ARG A 42 -18.00 -11.82 0.47
C ARG A 42 -17.99 -10.30 0.25
N CYS A 43 -16.94 -9.77 -0.37
CA CYS A 43 -16.77 -8.34 -0.67
C CYS A 43 -16.50 -8.16 -2.17
N PRO A 44 -17.54 -8.14 -3.03
CA PRO A 44 -17.39 -8.01 -4.48
C PRO A 44 -17.17 -6.54 -4.87
N TYR A 45 -16.19 -5.88 -4.26
CA TYR A 45 -15.82 -4.48 -4.49
C TYR A 45 -14.39 -4.21 -4.02
N ILE A 46 -13.79 -3.16 -4.55
CA ILE A 46 -12.54 -2.61 -4.04
C ILE A 46 -12.85 -1.67 -2.88
N VAL A 47 -12.06 -1.76 -1.82
CA VAL A 47 -12.09 -0.84 -0.69
C VAL A 47 -11.02 0.23 -0.90
N PHE A 48 -11.43 1.50 -0.90
CA PHE A 48 -10.53 2.64 -0.85
C PHE A 48 -10.54 3.23 0.56
N MET A 49 -9.39 3.22 1.22
CA MET A 49 -9.16 3.85 2.52
C MET A 49 -7.76 4.45 2.56
N PRO A 50 -7.48 5.41 3.47
CA PRO A 50 -6.13 5.88 3.69
C PRO A 50 -5.21 4.72 4.10
N GLN A 51 -4.02 4.65 3.51
CA GLN A 51 -3.07 3.56 3.79
C GLN A 51 -2.68 3.51 5.26
N TRP A 52 -2.55 4.66 5.91
CA TRP A 52 -2.20 4.74 7.33
C TRP A 52 -3.27 4.15 8.24
N ASP A 53 -4.55 4.30 7.91
CA ASP A 53 -5.65 3.71 8.68
C ASP A 53 -5.58 2.18 8.61
N PHE A 54 -5.29 1.64 7.42
CA PHE A 54 -5.10 0.21 7.23
C PHE A 54 -3.87 -0.32 7.98
N LEU A 55 -2.73 0.37 7.89
CA LEU A 55 -1.49 -0.04 8.58
C LEU A 55 -1.64 0.03 10.10
N ASN A 56 -2.24 1.10 10.62
CA ASN A 56 -2.52 1.24 12.05
C ASN A 56 -3.49 0.17 12.54
N PHE A 57 -4.50 -0.16 11.75
CA PHE A 57 -5.42 -1.26 12.06
C PHE A 57 -4.67 -2.58 12.18
N LEU A 58 -3.80 -2.92 11.22
CA LEU A 58 -3.00 -4.15 11.28
C LEU A 58 -2.06 -4.16 12.49
N ALA A 59 -1.32 -3.08 12.74
CA ALA A 59 -0.41 -2.97 13.87
C ALA A 59 -1.13 -3.14 15.21
N LYS A 60 -2.31 -2.52 15.36
CA LYS A 60 -3.17 -2.66 16.55
C LYS A 60 -3.60 -4.12 16.78
N HIS A 61 -3.98 -4.82 15.71
CA HIS A 61 -4.38 -6.23 15.85
C HIS A 61 -3.20 -7.15 16.10
N ALA A 62 -2.06 -6.89 15.46
CA ALA A 62 -0.84 -7.65 15.64
C ALA A 62 -0.28 -7.51 17.07
N SER A 63 -0.42 -6.35 17.70
CA SER A 63 0.05 -6.10 19.09
C SER A 63 -0.66 -6.94 20.15
N ARG A 64 -1.75 -7.61 19.82
CA ARG A 64 -2.42 -8.61 20.69
C ARG A 64 -1.59 -9.88 20.91
N TYR A 65 -0.62 -10.12 20.03
CA TYR A 65 0.29 -11.26 20.11
C TYR A 65 1.55 -10.87 20.88
N PRO A 66 1.87 -11.52 22.01
CA PRO A 66 3.04 -11.17 22.84
C PRO A 66 4.38 -11.25 22.09
N THR A 67 4.43 -12.09 21.07
CA THR A 67 5.62 -12.31 20.22
C THR A 67 5.79 -11.25 19.14
N PHE A 68 4.75 -10.48 18.84
CA PHE A 68 4.85 -9.39 17.85
C PHE A 68 5.54 -8.17 18.47
N LYS A 69 6.58 -7.68 17.81
CA LYS A 69 7.32 -6.47 18.18
C LYS A 69 7.37 -5.52 16.99
N LEU A 70 6.70 -4.39 17.07
CA LEU A 70 6.80 -3.30 16.11
C LEU A 70 7.82 -2.28 16.61
N ARG A 71 8.87 -2.04 15.85
CA ARG A 71 9.86 -1.01 16.12
C ARG A 71 9.78 0.05 15.02
N MET A 72 9.37 1.25 15.40
CA MET A 72 9.38 2.41 14.51
C MET A 72 10.74 3.11 14.56
N GLN A 73 11.06 3.92 13.55
CA GLN A 73 12.32 4.68 13.47
C GLN A 73 13.56 3.79 13.59
N ALA A 74 13.49 2.59 13.02
CA ALA A 74 14.59 1.64 12.95
C ALA A 74 14.97 1.46 11.48
N GLU A 75 16.01 2.16 11.04
CA GLU A 75 16.52 2.08 9.68
C GLU A 75 17.49 0.92 9.54
N VAL A 76 17.14 -0.06 8.72
CA VAL A 76 18.01 -1.21 8.45
C VAL A 76 19.23 -0.76 7.66
N THR A 77 20.42 -1.05 8.17
CA THR A 77 21.70 -0.65 7.59
C THR A 77 22.49 -1.81 7.01
N ASP A 78 22.32 -3.03 7.58
CA ASP A 78 23.08 -4.21 7.14
C ASP A 78 22.37 -5.53 7.49
N LEU A 79 22.82 -6.62 6.89
CA LEU A 79 22.51 -7.99 7.31
C LEU A 79 23.58 -8.51 8.26
N ILE A 80 23.19 -9.41 9.16
CA ILE A 80 24.11 -10.24 9.93
C ILE A 80 24.16 -11.59 9.21
N GLU A 81 25.36 -11.98 8.78
CA GLU A 81 25.57 -13.21 8.03
C GLU A 81 26.52 -14.16 8.78
N GLU A 82 26.17 -15.44 8.79
CA GLU A 82 27.00 -16.53 9.28
C GLU A 82 26.96 -17.66 8.24
N ASP A 83 28.11 -18.13 7.83
CA ASP A 83 28.26 -19.21 6.84
C ASP A 83 27.45 -19.00 5.54
N GLY A 84 27.36 -17.76 5.09
CA GLY A 84 26.62 -17.39 3.89
C GLY A 84 25.09 -17.35 4.04
N CYS A 85 24.58 -17.43 5.27
CA CYS A 85 23.17 -17.32 5.61
C CYS A 85 22.90 -16.04 6.38
N ALA A 86 21.80 -15.34 6.03
CA ALA A 86 21.34 -14.21 6.82
C ALA A 86 20.71 -14.71 8.13
N VAL A 87 21.37 -14.41 9.26
CA VAL A 87 20.94 -14.79 10.62
C VAL A 87 20.40 -13.60 11.41
N GLY A 88 20.25 -12.45 10.78
CA GLY A 88 19.74 -11.26 11.43
C GLY A 88 19.95 -10.00 10.61
N LEU A 89 19.73 -8.85 11.25
CA LEU A 89 19.96 -7.54 10.66
C LEU A 89 20.51 -6.55 11.68
N ARG A 90 21.16 -5.49 11.17
CA ARG A 90 21.54 -4.30 11.91
C ARG A 90 20.65 -3.13 11.50
N ALA A 91 20.27 -2.34 12.47
CA ALA A 91 19.49 -1.14 12.25
C ALA A 91 20.03 0.02 13.10
N MET A 92 19.80 1.23 12.64
CA MET A 92 20.02 2.45 13.41
C MET A 92 18.68 2.92 13.97
N THR A 93 18.67 3.23 15.24
CA THR A 93 17.51 3.79 15.94
C THR A 93 17.89 5.10 16.65
N PRO A 94 16.92 5.91 17.11
CA PRO A 94 17.23 7.11 17.89
C PRO A 94 18.05 6.84 19.16
N GLU A 95 17.92 5.63 19.73
CA GLU A 95 18.67 5.19 20.91
C GLU A 95 20.05 4.62 20.57
N GLY A 96 20.38 4.49 19.27
CA GLY A 96 21.65 3.96 18.78
C GLY A 96 21.51 2.70 17.93
N PRO A 97 22.63 2.01 17.66
CA PRO A 97 22.62 0.81 16.83
C PRO A 97 21.85 -0.34 17.53
N LEU A 98 21.12 -1.09 16.72
CA LEU A 98 20.33 -2.25 17.13
C LEU A 98 20.73 -3.45 16.30
N GLU A 99 20.99 -4.59 16.93
CA GLU A 99 21.13 -5.89 16.27
C GLU A 99 19.92 -6.77 16.60
N VAL A 100 19.39 -7.43 15.57
CA VAL A 100 18.27 -8.37 15.72
C VAL A 100 18.67 -9.69 15.07
N CYS A 101 18.79 -10.76 15.85
CA CYS A 101 19.02 -12.11 15.36
C CYS A 101 17.68 -12.76 15.00
N ALA A 102 17.63 -13.48 13.89
CA ALA A 102 16.44 -14.14 13.40
C ALA A 102 16.79 -15.33 12.52
N SER A 103 15.99 -16.38 12.57
CA SER A 103 16.11 -17.54 11.67
C SER A 103 15.62 -17.25 10.24
N LEU A 104 14.91 -16.15 10.03
CA LEU A 104 14.45 -15.67 8.72
C LEU A 104 14.38 -14.15 8.73
N VAL A 105 14.95 -13.53 7.70
CA VAL A 105 14.83 -12.08 7.43
C VAL A 105 13.99 -11.88 6.17
N VAL A 106 12.97 -11.04 6.26
CA VAL A 106 12.10 -10.68 5.13
C VAL A 106 12.26 -9.20 4.82
N GLY A 107 12.84 -8.88 3.66
CA GLY A 107 12.96 -7.51 3.16
C GLY A 107 11.67 -7.07 2.47
N ALA A 108 10.89 -6.19 3.11
CA ALA A 108 9.71 -5.55 2.55
C ALA A 108 9.87 -4.02 2.51
N ASP A 109 11.09 -3.54 2.36
CA ASP A 109 11.56 -2.16 2.49
C ASP A 109 11.54 -1.37 1.15
N GLY A 110 10.82 -1.89 0.15
CA GLY A 110 10.44 -1.16 -1.05
C GLY A 110 11.49 -1.15 -2.17
N ARG A 111 11.36 -0.17 -3.09
CA ARG A 111 12.18 -0.13 -4.33
C ARG A 111 13.67 0.05 -4.06
N HIS A 112 14.04 0.77 -3.02
CA HIS A 112 15.42 1.00 -2.60
C HIS A 112 15.83 0.10 -1.43
N SER A 113 15.36 -1.15 -1.42
CA SER A 113 15.55 -2.13 -0.36
C SER A 113 17.03 -2.28 0.05
N ALA A 114 17.33 -1.95 1.29
CA ALA A 114 18.63 -2.17 1.90
C ALA A 114 18.90 -3.67 2.07
N VAL A 115 17.88 -4.43 2.49
CA VAL A 115 17.97 -5.90 2.66
C VAL A 115 18.35 -6.57 1.36
N ARG A 116 17.69 -6.22 0.24
CA ARG A 116 18.00 -6.77 -1.08
C ARG A 116 19.43 -6.44 -1.51
N ALA A 117 19.84 -5.17 -1.35
CA ALA A 117 21.17 -4.73 -1.73
C ALA A 117 22.26 -5.44 -0.93
N LYS A 118 22.05 -5.59 0.39
CA LYS A 118 23.00 -6.27 1.29
C LYS A 118 23.06 -7.78 1.06
N ALA A 119 21.95 -8.39 0.65
CA ALA A 119 21.93 -9.79 0.22
C ALA A 119 22.55 -10.03 -1.16
N GLY A 120 23.11 -9.01 -1.81
CA GLY A 120 23.73 -9.13 -3.14
C GLY A 120 22.77 -9.47 -4.27
N LEU A 121 21.46 -9.31 -4.05
CA LEU A 121 20.45 -9.61 -5.07
C LEU A 121 20.38 -8.49 -6.10
N ARG A 122 20.47 -8.85 -7.37
CA ARG A 122 20.41 -7.91 -8.49
C ARG A 122 18.97 -7.52 -8.82
N VAL A 123 18.78 -6.31 -9.32
CA VAL A 123 17.53 -5.79 -9.86
C VAL A 123 17.77 -5.39 -11.31
N ASP A 124 16.93 -5.88 -12.19
CA ASP A 124 16.86 -5.40 -13.56
C ASP A 124 15.88 -4.24 -13.62
N GLU A 125 16.41 -3.04 -13.82
CA GLU A 125 15.59 -1.84 -13.99
C GLU A 125 15.07 -1.78 -15.44
N ILE A 126 13.82 -2.17 -15.63
CA ILE A 126 13.16 -2.11 -16.96
C ILE A 126 12.77 -0.67 -17.29
N GLY A 127 12.62 0.18 -16.26
CA GLY A 127 12.15 1.55 -16.38
C GLY A 127 10.65 1.65 -16.69
N ALA A 128 10.01 2.68 -16.17
CA ALA A 128 8.70 3.12 -16.64
C ALA A 128 8.90 4.51 -17.27
N PRO A 129 8.51 4.73 -18.52
CA PRO A 129 8.75 6.01 -19.20
C PRO A 129 7.74 7.08 -18.75
N MET A 130 7.34 7.04 -17.47
CA MET A 130 6.36 7.96 -16.90
C MET A 130 6.63 8.21 -15.43
N ASP A 131 6.41 9.44 -15.01
CA ASP A 131 6.33 9.82 -13.61
C ASP A 131 4.87 10.03 -13.21
N VAL A 132 4.55 9.73 -11.96
CA VAL A 132 3.21 9.95 -11.41
C VAL A 132 3.27 11.05 -10.35
N LEU A 133 2.60 12.14 -10.62
CA LEU A 133 2.43 13.22 -9.66
C LEU A 133 1.20 12.93 -8.78
N TRP A 134 1.40 12.81 -7.47
CA TRP A 134 0.32 12.67 -6.49
C TRP A 134 0.08 13.97 -5.74
N PHE A 135 -1.18 14.39 -5.63
CA PHE A 135 -1.56 15.62 -4.92
C PHE A 135 -2.99 15.53 -4.39
N GLY A 136 -3.33 16.44 -3.47
CA GLY A 136 -4.66 16.58 -2.91
C GLY A 136 -5.39 17.80 -3.46
N LEU A 137 -6.70 17.65 -3.73
CA LEU A 137 -7.61 18.75 -4.02
C LEU A 137 -8.77 18.74 -3.04
N SER A 138 -9.20 19.92 -2.57
CA SER A 138 -10.40 20.04 -1.74
C SER A 138 -11.62 19.52 -2.47
N ARG A 139 -12.44 18.72 -1.80
CA ARG A 139 -13.69 18.22 -2.33
C ARG A 139 -14.83 19.18 -2.02
N ARG A 140 -15.78 19.31 -2.95
CA ARG A 140 -16.99 20.11 -2.81
C ARG A 140 -18.19 19.19 -2.65
N ALA A 141 -19.25 19.68 -2.00
CA ALA A 141 -20.48 18.90 -1.77
C ALA A 141 -21.19 18.42 -3.05
N LYS A 142 -20.93 19.07 -4.19
CA LYS A 142 -21.51 18.71 -5.50
C LYS A 142 -20.63 17.76 -6.33
N ASP A 143 -19.45 17.44 -5.84
CA ASP A 143 -18.52 16.55 -6.56
C ASP A 143 -19.06 15.11 -6.54
N PRO A 144 -18.75 14.30 -7.56
CA PRO A 144 -19.17 12.91 -7.61
C PRO A 144 -18.62 12.11 -6.43
N GLU A 145 -19.34 11.09 -6.03
CA GLU A 145 -18.92 10.20 -4.94
C GLU A 145 -17.91 9.13 -5.41
N SER A 146 -18.10 8.67 -6.65
CA SER A 146 -17.29 7.58 -7.21
C SER A 146 -15.89 8.05 -7.64
N PRO A 147 -14.89 7.16 -7.59
CA PRO A 147 -13.59 7.42 -8.21
C PRO A 147 -13.74 7.75 -9.68
N VAL A 148 -12.92 8.67 -10.17
CA VAL A 148 -12.92 9.10 -11.57
C VAL A 148 -11.56 8.82 -12.18
N GLY A 149 -11.53 8.10 -13.31
CA GLY A 149 -10.36 7.93 -14.17
C GLY A 149 -10.59 8.61 -15.53
N ARG A 150 -9.65 9.41 -15.96
CA ARG A 150 -9.65 10.04 -17.28
C ARG A 150 -8.39 9.68 -18.03
N PHE A 151 -8.58 9.12 -19.20
CA PHE A 151 -7.51 8.62 -20.09
C PHE A 151 -7.61 9.34 -21.42
N ASP A 152 -6.70 10.26 -21.65
CA ASP A 152 -6.55 11.01 -22.88
C ASP A 152 -5.18 10.67 -23.51
N ARG A 153 -4.92 11.11 -24.74
CA ARG A 153 -3.62 10.88 -25.38
C ARG A 153 -2.48 11.46 -24.53
N GLY A 154 -1.58 10.59 -24.07
CA GLY A 154 -0.40 10.95 -23.28
C GLY A 154 -0.70 11.51 -21.89
N ARG A 155 -1.92 11.33 -21.37
CA ARG A 155 -2.31 11.81 -20.05
C ARG A 155 -3.25 10.83 -19.36
N ILE A 156 -2.95 10.55 -18.09
CA ILE A 156 -3.86 9.81 -17.22
C ILE A 156 -4.13 10.67 -15.99
N PHE A 157 -5.39 10.89 -15.68
CA PHE A 157 -5.79 11.60 -14.49
C PHE A 157 -6.75 10.74 -13.67
N ILE A 158 -6.40 10.49 -12.42
CA ILE A 158 -7.18 9.66 -11.49
C ILE A 158 -7.55 10.50 -10.29
N MET A 159 -8.79 10.42 -9.86
CA MET A 159 -9.31 11.04 -8.63
C MET A 159 -9.90 9.96 -7.74
N LEU A 160 -9.35 9.83 -6.54
CA LEU A 160 -9.85 8.94 -5.48
C LEU A 160 -10.47 9.79 -4.39
N ASN A 161 -11.76 9.56 -4.12
CA ASN A 161 -12.46 10.23 -3.05
C ASN A 161 -11.91 9.76 -1.68
N ARG A 162 -11.52 10.69 -0.80
CA ARG A 162 -11.02 10.43 0.56
C ARG A 162 -11.91 11.04 1.64
N GLY A 163 -13.18 11.36 1.28
CA GLY A 163 -14.15 12.00 2.17
C GLY A 163 -14.16 13.50 1.96
N ASP A 164 -13.26 14.23 2.57
CA ASP A 164 -13.14 15.69 2.54
C ASP A 164 -12.23 16.22 1.42
N TYR A 165 -11.41 15.34 0.81
CA TYR A 165 -10.52 15.71 -0.29
C TYR A 165 -10.46 14.63 -1.38
N TRP A 166 -9.99 15.03 -2.55
CA TRP A 166 -9.60 14.15 -3.64
C TRP A 166 -8.10 13.86 -3.58
N GLN A 167 -7.73 12.60 -3.53
CA GLN A 167 -6.37 12.20 -3.85
C GLN A 167 -6.28 12.04 -5.37
N CYS A 168 -5.44 12.84 -5.98
CA CYS A 168 -5.27 12.88 -7.44
C CYS A 168 -3.94 12.28 -7.85
N GLY A 169 -3.97 11.50 -8.93
CA GLY A 169 -2.80 11.01 -9.64
C GLY A 169 -2.81 11.55 -11.06
N PHE A 170 -1.70 12.10 -11.51
CA PHE A 170 -1.52 12.59 -12.87
C PHE A 170 -0.26 12.01 -13.47
N VAL A 171 -0.38 11.49 -14.70
CA VAL A 171 0.71 10.90 -15.50
C VAL A 171 0.83 11.66 -16.81
#